data_4dc4f5a197bb76efb1fb67052314b679
#
_entry.id   4dc4f5a197bb76efb1fb67052314b679
#
_cell.length_a   1.000
_cell.length_b   1.000
_cell.length_c   1.000
_cell.angle_alpha   90.00
_cell.angle_beta   90.00
_cell.angle_gamma   90.00
#
_symmetry.space_group_name_H-M   'P 1'
#
loop_
_entity.id
_entity.type
_entity.pdbx_description
1 polymer ?
#
loop_
_entity_poly.entity_id
_entity_poly.type
_entity_poly.pdbx_seq_one_letter_code
_entity_poly.pdbx_strand_id
1 'polypeptide(L)'
;EKLIKKIPKNYKIVSTTGFTSRELDYLRKKDNKNSNSDFYMVGGMGHSAMVALGISFKKRVICLDGDGSILMHLGSMRTVGFYGNKNLKHIILNNGRHESVGGQITTALGINFKDLCKSLGYKSYFLLNLDKNTDKTVDLFLKSKGPSLLEVKINTGSIDGLTRPKDFLKIKKNFMKKTNV
;
A
#
# COMPACT_ATOMS: atom_id res chain seq x y z
N GLU A 1 -9.83 7.07 2.81
CA GLU A 1 -10.10 8.28 2.01
C GLU A 1 -9.13 9.41 2.36
N LYS A 2 -9.04 9.89 3.64
CA LYS A 2 -8.13 10.98 4.06
C LYS A 2 -6.67 10.74 3.64
N LEU A 3 -6.15 9.52 3.86
CA LEU A 3 -4.79 9.15 3.47
C LEU A 3 -4.55 9.33 1.96
N ILE A 4 -5.47 8.85 1.12
CA ILE A 4 -5.32 8.91 -0.34
C ILE A 4 -5.35 10.36 -0.86
N LYS A 5 -6.14 11.24 -0.23
CA LYS A 5 -6.20 12.66 -0.57
C LYS A 5 -4.90 13.41 -0.29
N LYS A 6 -4.12 12.96 0.69
CA LYS A 6 -2.82 13.55 1.06
C LYS A 6 -1.65 13.09 0.19
N ILE A 7 -1.79 12.00 -0.54
CA ILE A 7 -0.70 11.50 -1.39
C ILE A 7 -0.49 12.48 -2.56
N PRO A 8 0.74 13.03 -2.71
CA PRO A 8 1.04 13.94 -3.81
C PRO A 8 0.88 13.26 -5.18
N LYS A 9 0.43 14.01 -6.18
CA LYS A 9 0.15 13.52 -7.55
C LYS A 9 1.37 12.90 -8.27
N ASN A 10 2.58 13.22 -7.82
CA ASN A 10 3.81 12.68 -8.39
C ASN A 10 4.18 11.28 -7.87
N TYR A 11 3.44 10.74 -6.89
CA TYR A 11 3.57 9.35 -6.49
C TYR A 11 2.75 8.43 -7.38
N LYS A 12 3.32 7.28 -7.68
CA LYS A 12 2.61 6.12 -8.21
C LYS A 12 2.10 5.29 -7.05
N ILE A 13 0.96 4.62 -7.22
CA ILE A 13 0.44 3.71 -6.19
C ILE A 13 0.39 2.30 -6.76
N VAL A 14 0.94 1.36 -6.03
CA VAL A 14 0.74 -0.08 -6.25
C VAL A 14 -0.09 -0.58 -5.10
N SER A 15 -1.31 -0.99 -5.36
CA SER A 15 -2.20 -1.52 -4.33
C SER A 15 -2.29 -3.04 -4.40
N THR A 16 -2.25 -3.68 -3.22
CA THR A 16 -2.44 -5.12 -3.11
C THR A 16 -3.84 -5.54 -3.57
N THR A 17 -4.03 -6.80 -3.92
CA THR A 17 -5.33 -7.37 -4.24
C THR A 17 -6.30 -7.31 -3.06
N GLY A 18 -7.58 -7.55 -3.32
CA GLY A 18 -8.63 -7.53 -2.29
C GLY A 18 -9.35 -6.19 -2.17
N PHE A 19 -9.87 -5.88 -0.98
CA PHE A 19 -10.62 -4.63 -0.76
C PHE A 19 -9.76 -3.39 -0.93
N THR A 20 -8.48 -3.44 -0.61
CA THR A 20 -7.56 -2.31 -0.79
C THR A 20 -7.56 -1.78 -2.23
N SER A 21 -7.44 -2.65 -3.24
CA SER A 21 -7.53 -2.25 -4.64
C SER A 21 -8.94 -1.78 -5.04
N ARG A 22 -9.97 -2.44 -4.53
CA ARG A 22 -11.36 -2.09 -4.85
C ARG A 22 -11.75 -0.73 -4.29
N GLU A 23 -11.39 -0.43 -3.05
CA GLU A 23 -11.64 0.87 -2.41
C GLU A 23 -10.84 1.98 -3.08
N LEU A 24 -9.57 1.74 -3.42
CA LEU A 24 -8.78 2.72 -4.14
C LEU A 24 -9.41 3.07 -5.49
N ASP A 25 -9.84 2.08 -6.28
CA ASP A 25 -10.52 2.28 -7.56
C ASP A 25 -11.85 3.02 -7.38
N TYR A 26 -12.65 2.65 -6.38
CA TYR A 26 -13.88 3.34 -6.02
C TYR A 26 -13.65 4.82 -5.68
N LEU A 27 -12.66 5.11 -4.81
CA LEU A 27 -12.34 6.48 -4.41
C LEU A 27 -11.85 7.33 -5.59
N ARG A 28 -11.07 6.74 -6.51
CA ARG A 28 -10.62 7.44 -7.72
C ARG A 28 -11.78 7.78 -8.65
N LYS A 29 -12.73 6.87 -8.82
CA LYS A 29 -13.95 7.11 -9.61
C LYS A 29 -14.84 8.16 -8.98
N LYS A 30 -15.08 8.07 -7.67
CA LYS A 30 -15.88 9.04 -6.91
C LYS A 30 -15.34 10.47 -7.03
N ASP A 31 -14.04 10.63 -6.98
CA ASP A 31 -13.39 11.94 -7.07
C ASP A 31 -13.18 12.42 -8.53
N ASN A 32 -13.70 11.71 -9.55
CA ASN A 32 -13.41 11.95 -10.98
C ASN A 32 -11.91 12.08 -11.28
N LYS A 33 -11.06 11.46 -10.48
CA LYS A 33 -9.61 11.49 -10.65
C LYS A 33 -9.17 10.38 -11.56
N ASN A 34 -8.34 10.74 -12.53
CA ASN A 34 -7.75 9.77 -13.43
C ASN A 34 -6.78 8.85 -12.67
N SER A 35 -7.11 7.57 -12.61
CA SER A 35 -6.36 6.53 -11.91
C SER A 35 -5.15 5.95 -12.67
N ASN A 36 -4.76 6.56 -13.80
CA ASN A 36 -3.66 6.07 -14.64
C ASN A 36 -2.28 6.03 -13.91
N SER A 37 -2.20 6.59 -12.71
CA SER A 37 -1.01 6.53 -11.84
C SER A 37 -1.05 5.41 -10.82
N ASP A 38 -2.15 4.65 -10.78
CA ASP A 38 -2.39 3.57 -9.82
C ASP A 38 -2.32 2.22 -10.54
N PHE A 39 -1.64 1.26 -9.93
CA PHE A 39 -1.58 -0.12 -10.38
C PHE A 39 -2.31 -1.00 -9.37
N TYR A 40 -3.41 -1.59 -9.80
CA TYR A 40 -4.24 -2.46 -8.99
C TYR A 40 -3.81 -3.91 -9.19
N MET A 41 -3.26 -4.55 -8.16
CA MET A 41 -2.97 -5.98 -8.22
C MET A 41 -4.29 -6.77 -8.27
N VAL A 42 -4.35 -7.72 -9.16
CA VAL A 42 -5.45 -8.69 -9.25
C VAL A 42 -4.85 -10.09 -9.23
N GLY A 43 -4.96 -10.75 -8.09
CA GLY A 43 -4.14 -11.92 -7.78
C GLY A 43 -2.74 -11.51 -7.29
N GLY A 44 -1.85 -12.48 -7.13
CA GLY A 44 -0.49 -12.23 -6.66
C GLY A 44 -0.43 -11.56 -5.29
N MET A 45 -1.31 -11.94 -4.36
CA MET A 45 -1.32 -11.44 -2.98
C MET A 45 0.07 -11.64 -2.35
N GLY A 46 0.60 -10.62 -1.67
CA GLY A 46 1.94 -10.62 -1.09
C GLY A 46 3.05 -10.08 -2.01
N HIS A 47 2.76 -9.77 -3.29
CA HIS A 47 3.78 -9.33 -4.25
C HIS A 47 3.76 -7.83 -4.57
N SER A 48 2.81 -7.07 -4.03
CA SER A 48 2.69 -5.62 -4.24
C SER A 48 3.96 -4.86 -3.87
N ALA A 49 4.62 -5.24 -2.77
CA ALA A 49 5.86 -4.63 -2.32
C ALA A 49 7.02 -4.82 -3.32
N MET A 50 7.10 -5.98 -3.98
CA MET A 50 8.13 -6.26 -4.98
C MET A 50 7.89 -5.48 -6.28
N VAL A 51 6.63 -5.36 -6.71
CA VAL A 51 6.27 -4.49 -7.87
C VAL A 51 6.61 -3.03 -7.57
N ALA A 52 6.25 -2.55 -6.37
CA ALA A 52 6.58 -1.20 -5.93
C ALA A 52 8.10 -0.97 -5.85
N LEU A 53 8.86 -1.96 -5.38
CA LEU A 53 10.32 -1.90 -5.34
C LEU A 53 10.90 -1.67 -6.75
N GLY A 54 10.48 -2.45 -7.75
CA GLY A 54 10.93 -2.27 -9.13
C GLY A 54 10.65 -0.87 -9.67
N ILE A 55 9.45 -0.33 -9.41
CA ILE A 55 9.07 1.03 -9.82
C ILE A 55 9.91 2.09 -9.10
N SER A 56 10.27 1.86 -7.84
CA SER A 56 10.98 2.83 -7.00
C SER A 56 12.35 3.23 -7.55
N PHE A 57 12.97 2.41 -8.38
CA PHE A 57 14.26 2.74 -9.00
C PHE A 57 14.15 3.92 -9.98
N LYS A 58 12.96 4.18 -10.51
CA LYS A 58 12.74 5.27 -11.47
C LYS A 58 11.76 6.34 -10.99
N LYS A 59 10.78 5.99 -10.15
CA LYS A 59 9.65 6.86 -9.77
C LYS A 59 9.38 6.81 -8.28
N ARG A 60 8.81 7.88 -7.74
CA ARG A 60 8.25 7.85 -6.38
C ARG A 60 7.02 6.94 -6.39
N VAL A 61 6.98 6.00 -5.46
CA VAL A 61 5.94 4.99 -5.38
C VAL A 61 5.51 4.74 -3.94
N ILE A 62 4.22 4.54 -3.78
CA ILE A 62 3.60 4.03 -2.56
C ILE A 62 3.12 2.61 -2.84
N CYS A 63 3.62 1.66 -2.06
CA CYS A 63 3.00 0.35 -1.93
C CYS A 63 1.88 0.46 -0.90
N LEU A 64 0.64 0.21 -1.32
CA LEU A 64 -0.52 0.15 -0.43
C LEU A 64 -0.87 -1.32 -0.22
N ASP A 65 -0.52 -1.85 0.92
CA ASP A 65 -0.61 -3.26 1.25
C ASP A 65 -1.59 -3.54 2.39
N GLY A 66 -1.93 -4.80 2.62
CA GLY A 66 -2.72 -5.26 3.74
C GLY A 66 -1.89 -6.18 4.64
N ASP A 67 -2.27 -6.29 5.90
CA ASP A 67 -1.62 -7.14 6.88
C ASP A 67 -1.56 -8.62 6.44
N GLY A 68 -2.67 -9.18 5.96
CA GLY A 68 -2.69 -10.54 5.44
C GLY A 68 -1.86 -10.73 4.17
N SER A 69 -1.78 -9.71 3.32
CA SER A 69 -0.95 -9.74 2.12
C SER A 69 0.53 -9.81 2.45
N ILE A 70 0.99 -8.99 3.39
CA ILE A 70 2.39 -9.00 3.85
C ILE A 70 2.78 -10.36 4.42
N LEU A 71 1.90 -10.98 5.21
CA LEU A 71 2.19 -12.29 5.82
C LEU A 71 2.38 -13.38 4.78
N MET A 72 1.68 -13.33 3.66
CA MET A 72 1.83 -14.32 2.58
C MET A 72 3.23 -14.31 1.96
N HIS A 73 3.94 -13.18 2.02
CA HIS A 73 5.28 -13.06 1.44
C HIS A 73 6.17 -12.14 2.29
N LEU A 74 6.27 -12.44 3.58
CA LEU A 74 6.96 -11.59 4.56
C LEU A 74 8.44 -11.34 4.20
N GLY A 75 9.10 -12.30 3.55
CA GLY A 75 10.47 -12.16 3.05
C GLY A 75 10.65 -11.00 2.07
N SER A 76 9.59 -10.56 1.37
CA SER A 76 9.65 -9.41 0.49
C SER A 76 10.01 -8.12 1.23
N MET A 77 9.62 -7.98 2.51
CA MET A 77 10.01 -6.85 3.34
C MET A 77 11.54 -6.75 3.51
N ARG A 78 12.24 -7.89 3.66
CA ARG A 78 13.71 -7.87 3.71
C ARG A 78 14.31 -7.38 2.40
N THR A 79 13.80 -7.83 1.28
CA THR A 79 14.24 -7.38 -0.05
C THR A 79 14.00 -5.89 -0.23
N VAL A 80 12.83 -5.40 0.17
CA VAL A 80 12.51 -3.96 0.18
C VAL A 80 13.44 -3.18 1.11
N GLY A 81 13.69 -3.67 2.32
CA GLY A 81 14.57 -3.01 3.27
C GLY A 81 16.02 -2.92 2.80
N PHE A 82 16.48 -3.91 2.03
CA PHE A 82 17.84 -3.98 1.52
C PHE A 82 18.06 -3.16 0.24
N TYR A 83 17.18 -3.34 -0.76
CA TYR A 83 17.30 -2.69 -2.07
C TYR A 83 16.46 -1.41 -2.21
N GLY A 84 15.52 -1.17 -1.29
CA GLY A 84 14.65 -0.01 -1.35
C GLY A 84 15.41 1.30 -1.19
N ASN A 85 14.87 2.33 -1.81
CA ASN A 85 15.48 3.65 -1.88
C ASN A 85 14.53 4.75 -1.38
N LYS A 86 14.96 6.01 -1.45
CA LYS A 86 14.19 7.17 -0.99
C LYS A 86 12.82 7.34 -1.65
N ASN A 87 12.61 6.73 -2.80
CA ASN A 87 11.36 6.85 -3.57
C ASN A 87 10.27 5.88 -3.10
N LEU A 88 10.62 4.85 -2.29
CA LEU A 88 9.67 3.83 -1.86
C LEU A 88 9.06 4.16 -0.51
N LYS A 89 7.74 4.21 -0.49
CA LYS A 89 6.90 4.30 0.70
C LYS A 89 6.02 3.07 0.80
N HIS A 90 5.98 2.41 1.95
CA HIS A 90 5.18 1.22 2.18
C HIS A 90 4.12 1.51 3.24
N ILE A 91 2.86 1.32 2.90
CA ILE A 91 1.72 1.51 3.81
C ILE A 91 1.05 0.16 4.03
N ILE A 92 0.87 -0.21 5.28
CA ILE A 92 0.13 -1.41 5.67
C ILE A 92 -1.20 -0.98 6.27
N LEU A 93 -2.30 -1.43 5.68
CA LEU A 93 -3.63 -1.35 6.27
C LEU A 93 -3.83 -2.60 7.14
N ASN A 94 -3.82 -2.42 8.45
CA ASN A 94 -3.85 -3.53 9.41
C ASN A 94 -5.17 -3.54 10.19
N ASN A 95 -6.07 -4.44 9.81
CA ASN A 95 -7.32 -4.74 10.52
C ASN A 95 -7.31 -6.11 11.22
N GLY A 96 -6.22 -6.88 11.08
CA GLY A 96 -6.11 -8.22 11.65
C GLY A 96 -6.95 -9.28 10.96
N ARG A 97 -7.47 -9.03 9.73
CA ARG A 97 -8.39 -9.93 9.05
C ARG A 97 -8.16 -10.04 7.54
N HIS A 98 -8.46 -11.22 6.99
CA HIS A 98 -8.53 -11.49 5.56
C HIS A 98 -9.93 -11.18 5.01
N GLU A 99 -10.39 -9.94 5.11
CA GLU A 99 -11.79 -9.56 4.84
C GLU A 99 -12.28 -9.90 3.43
N SER A 100 -11.42 -9.81 2.44
CA SER A 100 -11.84 -10.06 1.04
C SER A 100 -12.06 -11.54 0.69
N VAL A 101 -11.75 -12.46 1.62
CA VAL A 101 -11.82 -13.92 1.42
C VAL A 101 -12.48 -14.64 2.59
N GLY A 102 -13.32 -13.97 3.39
CA GLY A 102 -14.13 -14.61 4.42
C GLY A 102 -13.91 -14.09 5.85
N GLY A 103 -13.05 -13.07 6.04
CA GLY A 103 -12.91 -12.38 7.32
C GLY A 103 -12.13 -13.15 8.40
N GLN A 104 -11.38 -14.18 8.03
CA GLN A 104 -10.54 -14.94 8.95
C GLN A 104 -9.49 -14.03 9.60
N ILE A 105 -9.16 -14.32 10.85
CA ILE A 105 -8.13 -13.58 11.59
C ILE A 105 -6.77 -13.82 10.92
N THR A 106 -6.01 -12.73 10.72
CA THR A 106 -4.59 -12.81 10.38
C THR A 106 -3.74 -12.91 11.65
N THR A 107 -2.53 -13.44 11.55
CA THR A 107 -1.59 -13.45 12.67
C THR A 107 -0.79 -12.14 12.78
N ALA A 108 -1.14 -11.12 11.99
CA ALA A 108 -0.45 -9.83 11.95
C ALA A 108 -0.52 -9.04 13.25
N LEU A 109 -1.59 -9.23 14.03
CA LEU A 109 -1.74 -8.55 15.33
C LEU A 109 -0.66 -8.92 16.34
N GLY A 110 -0.04 -10.11 16.21
CA GLY A 110 1.09 -10.54 17.05
C GLY A 110 2.45 -10.00 16.60
N ILE A 111 2.52 -9.26 15.50
CA ILE A 111 3.78 -8.76 14.96
C ILE A 111 4.06 -7.35 15.45
N ASN A 112 5.24 -7.15 16.04
CA ASN A 112 5.78 -5.83 16.26
C ASN A 112 6.43 -5.31 14.95
N PHE A 113 5.64 -4.63 14.11
CA PHE A 113 6.13 -4.10 12.84
C PHE A 113 7.24 -3.07 12.98
N LYS A 114 7.33 -2.36 14.11
CA LYS A 114 8.42 -1.41 14.37
C LYS A 114 9.77 -2.12 14.44
N ASP A 115 9.86 -3.16 15.27
CA ASP A 115 11.10 -3.93 15.44
C ASP A 115 11.41 -4.76 14.19
N LEU A 116 10.39 -5.32 13.55
CA LEU A 116 10.52 -6.01 12.29
C LEU A 116 11.11 -5.10 11.20
N CYS A 117 10.59 -3.89 11.03
CA CYS A 117 11.12 -2.92 10.08
C CYS A 117 12.59 -2.59 10.34
N LYS A 118 12.95 -2.37 11.59
CA LYS A 118 14.33 -2.10 11.99
C LYS A 118 15.25 -3.27 11.59
N SER A 119 14.87 -4.49 11.93
CA SER A 119 15.64 -5.70 11.61
C SER A 119 15.76 -5.97 10.11
N LEU A 120 14.73 -5.63 9.33
CA LEU A 120 14.69 -5.86 7.90
C LEU A 120 15.33 -4.74 7.06
N GLY A 121 15.73 -3.61 7.68
CA GLY A 121 16.49 -2.55 7.02
C GLY A 121 15.66 -1.37 6.50
N TYR A 122 14.40 -1.24 6.92
CA TYR A 122 13.62 -0.01 6.70
C TYR A 122 14.26 1.16 7.45
N LYS A 123 14.23 2.33 6.84
CA LYS A 123 14.86 3.54 7.43
C LYS A 123 13.98 4.22 8.47
N SER A 124 12.67 4.05 8.38
CA SER A 124 11.71 4.68 9.31
C SER A 124 10.43 3.86 9.39
N TYR A 125 9.84 3.87 10.58
CA TYR A 125 8.53 3.30 10.87
C TYR A 125 7.64 4.36 11.49
N PHE A 126 6.38 4.39 11.07
CA PHE A 126 5.32 5.25 11.58
C PHE A 126 4.09 4.40 11.92
N LEU A 127 3.42 4.74 13.01
CA LEU A 127 2.15 4.15 13.40
C LEU A 127 1.06 5.22 13.35
N LEU A 128 -0.03 4.90 12.68
CA LEU A 128 -1.23 5.71 12.63
C LEU A 128 -2.41 4.94 13.23
N ASN A 129 -2.90 5.42 14.36
CA ASN A 129 -4.20 5.03 14.91
C ASN A 129 -5.22 6.07 14.47
N LEU A 130 -6.42 5.64 14.07
CA LEU A 130 -7.44 6.52 13.48
C LEU A 130 -7.87 7.68 14.38
N ASP A 131 -7.65 7.56 15.69
CA ASP A 131 -8.10 8.51 16.71
C ASP A 131 -7.11 9.65 17.00
N LYS A 132 -5.92 9.65 16.38
CA LYS A 132 -4.84 10.60 16.70
C LYS A 132 -4.29 11.26 15.43
N ASN A 133 -4.08 12.57 15.51
CA ASN A 133 -3.29 13.48 14.61
C ASN A 133 -2.84 12.86 13.26
N THR A 134 -3.80 12.34 12.50
CA THR A 134 -3.61 11.65 11.23
C THR A 134 -2.75 12.47 10.28
N ASP A 135 -2.97 13.78 10.24
CA ASP A 135 -2.33 14.68 9.29
C ASP A 135 -0.84 14.82 9.50
N LYS A 136 -0.42 15.03 10.76
CA LYS A 136 1.00 15.20 11.11
C LYS A 136 1.81 13.92 10.84
N THR A 137 1.26 12.76 11.21
CA THR A 137 1.94 11.47 11.00
C THR A 137 2.11 11.15 9.51
N VAL A 138 1.09 11.39 8.70
CA VAL A 138 1.16 11.19 7.24
C VAL A 138 2.18 12.14 6.60
N ASP A 139 2.21 13.40 7.00
CA ASP A 139 3.15 14.39 6.48
C ASP A 139 4.61 14.01 6.83
N LEU A 140 4.88 13.57 8.07
CA LEU A 140 6.20 13.09 8.49
C LEU A 140 6.62 11.85 7.69
N PHE A 141 5.70 10.90 7.51
CA PHE A 141 5.93 9.70 6.70
C PHE A 141 6.28 10.06 5.25
N LEU A 142 5.51 10.94 4.61
CA LEU A 142 5.76 11.34 3.22
C LEU A 142 7.10 12.07 3.05
N LYS A 143 7.52 12.88 4.05
CA LYS A 143 8.80 13.60 4.07
C LYS A 143 10.00 12.72 4.44
N SER A 144 9.79 11.59 5.12
CA SER A 144 10.88 10.72 5.57
C SER A 144 11.72 10.16 4.42
N LYS A 145 12.93 9.71 4.69
CA LYS A 145 13.73 8.95 3.71
C LYS A 145 13.20 7.52 3.62
N GLY A 146 13.01 7.01 2.41
CA GLY A 146 12.60 5.62 2.18
C GLY A 146 13.79 4.63 2.15
N PRO A 147 13.55 3.33 2.18
CA PRO A 147 12.24 2.75 2.35
C PRO A 147 11.69 3.02 3.75
N SER A 148 10.48 3.53 3.82
CA SER A 148 9.80 3.80 5.10
C SER A 148 8.45 3.10 5.13
N LEU A 149 8.03 2.67 6.32
CA LEU A 149 6.78 1.98 6.53
C LEU A 149 5.83 2.81 7.39
N LEU A 150 4.58 2.90 6.98
CA LEU A 150 3.46 3.41 7.75
C LEU A 150 2.48 2.27 8.02
N GLU A 151 2.36 1.87 9.27
CA GLU A 151 1.28 0.98 9.70
C GLU A 151 0.06 1.81 10.07
N VAL A 152 -1.07 1.53 9.43
CA VAL A 152 -2.36 2.16 9.71
C VAL A 152 -3.26 1.13 10.34
N LYS A 153 -3.59 1.28 11.61
CA LYS A 153 -4.62 0.48 12.27
C LYS A 153 -5.98 0.94 11.78
N ILE A 154 -6.72 0.02 11.18
CA ILE A 154 -8.06 0.28 10.66
C ILE A 154 -9.07 -0.69 11.27
N ASN A 155 -10.34 -0.29 11.26
CA ASN A 155 -11.42 -1.17 11.66
C ASN A 155 -11.69 -2.23 10.59
N THR A 156 -12.34 -3.30 10.99
CA THR A 156 -12.94 -4.28 10.08
C THR A 156 -14.13 -3.66 9.34
N GLY A 157 -14.48 -4.24 8.21
CA GLY A 157 -15.58 -3.79 7.36
C GLY A 157 -15.09 -3.25 6.01
N SER A 158 -16.01 -3.13 5.09
CA SER A 158 -15.77 -2.61 3.74
C SER A 158 -16.95 -1.77 3.28
N ILE A 159 -16.75 -0.98 2.25
CA ILE A 159 -17.84 -0.30 1.55
C ILE A 159 -18.66 -1.34 0.79
N ASP A 160 -20.00 -1.26 0.88
CA ASP A 160 -20.89 -2.16 0.15
C ASP A 160 -20.77 -1.95 -1.37
N GLY A 161 -20.96 -3.04 -2.12
CA GLY A 161 -20.98 -3.00 -3.58
C GLY A 161 -19.62 -2.79 -4.25
N LEU A 162 -18.51 -2.92 -3.55
CA LEU A 162 -17.18 -2.81 -4.15
C LEU A 162 -16.93 -3.89 -5.20
N THR A 163 -16.71 -3.47 -6.42
CA THR A 163 -16.37 -4.36 -7.54
C THR A 163 -14.85 -4.44 -7.73
N ARG A 164 -14.38 -5.56 -8.29
CA ARG A 164 -12.97 -5.68 -8.69
C ARG A 164 -12.68 -4.72 -9.85
N PRO A 165 -11.50 -4.06 -9.86
CA PRO A 165 -11.05 -3.34 -11.05
C PRO A 165 -11.13 -4.26 -12.26
N LYS A 166 -11.67 -3.76 -13.36
CA LYS A 166 -11.80 -4.48 -14.64
C LYS A 166 -10.75 -3.97 -15.62
N ASP A 167 -10.58 -4.66 -16.75
CA ASP A 167 -9.69 -4.19 -17.82
C ASP A 167 -8.19 -4.16 -17.44
N PHE A 168 -7.68 -5.27 -16.93
CA PHE A 168 -6.30 -5.37 -16.42
C PHE A 168 -5.24 -4.98 -17.46
N LEU A 169 -5.44 -5.31 -18.72
CA LEU A 169 -4.55 -4.91 -19.80
C LEU A 169 -4.51 -3.39 -19.99
N LYS A 170 -5.66 -2.73 -19.88
CA LYS A 170 -5.77 -1.27 -19.93
C LYS A 170 -5.10 -0.62 -18.72
N ILE A 171 -5.33 -1.14 -17.52
CA ILE A 171 -4.66 -0.69 -16.27
C ILE A 171 -3.16 -0.78 -16.47
N LYS A 172 -2.62 -1.93 -16.87
CA LYS A 172 -1.20 -2.14 -17.13
C LYS A 172 -0.67 -1.15 -18.17
N LYS A 173 -1.28 -1.07 -19.35
CA LYS A 173 -0.85 -0.17 -20.43
C LYS A 173 -0.83 1.30 -20.01
N ASN A 174 -1.90 1.76 -19.36
CA ASN A 174 -2.01 3.14 -18.87
C ASN A 174 -0.94 3.45 -17.81
N PHE A 175 -0.75 2.54 -16.86
CA PHE A 175 0.24 2.69 -15.81
C PHE A 175 1.67 2.73 -16.42
N MET A 176 2.01 1.81 -17.30
CA MET A 176 3.32 1.78 -17.97
C MET A 176 3.58 3.05 -18.79
N LYS A 177 2.59 3.51 -19.56
CA LYS A 177 2.69 4.77 -20.31
C LYS A 177 2.96 5.98 -19.41
N LYS A 178 2.33 6.04 -18.22
CA LYS A 178 2.50 7.13 -17.25
C LYS A 178 3.78 7.01 -16.42
N THR A 179 4.35 5.83 -16.33
CA THR A 179 5.57 5.58 -15.56
C THR A 179 6.83 5.60 -16.40
N ASN A 180 6.72 5.50 -17.73
CA ASN A 180 7.85 5.29 -18.64
C ASN A 180 8.71 4.08 -18.21
N VAL A 181 8.05 2.99 -17.85
CA VAL A 181 8.62 1.71 -17.40
C VAL A 181 8.21 0.62 -18.36
#